data_912a05d965857f2196a8029cd733a215
#
_entry.id   912a05d965857f2196a8029cd733a215
#
_cell.length_a   1.000
_cell.length_b   1.000
_cell.length_c   1.000
_cell.angle_alpha   90.00
_cell.angle_beta   90.00
_cell.angle_gamma   90.00
#
_symmetry.space_group_name_H-M   'P 1'
#
loop_
_entity.id
_entity.type
_entity.pdbx_description
1 polymer ?
#
loop_
_entity_poly.entity_id
_entity_poly.type
_entity_poly.pdbx_seq_one_letter_code
_entity_poly.pdbx_strand_id
1 'polypeptide(L)'
;MSAASANSVTNPSAWENSEIHPKHSYSPIVSGDLEVPETEIQLDDSPTGPNDPVRIYRTRGPECDPTVGLKPLRAQWIDNREDTEEYAGRERNLADDGRSAQRRGAASLEWKGVKPTPRRAKQGKRVTQMHYARQGIITKEMEFVALREHMDPEFVRSEIARGRAIIPNNINHPESEPMIIGRKFLTKINANIGNSAVTSSIEEEVSKLRWATRWGADTVMDLSTGDDIHTTREWIIRNSPVPIGTVPIYQVLEKVNGVAEDLTWEIFRDTVIEQCEQGVDYMTIHAGVLLAYIPLTTKRVTGIVSRGGSIMAGWCLAHHKESFLYEHFDELCEIFAQYDVAFSLGDGLRPGSVADANDAAQFAELKTIGELARRAWEYDVQVMIEGPGHVPLNMVQENNELEQKWAHDAPFYTLGPLVTDIAPGYDHITSAIGAAHIAMGGTAMLCYVTPKEHLGLPNRDDVKTGVITYKLAAHAADVAKGHPGARAWDDAMSKARFEFRWHDQFALSLDPDTAIAYHDETLPAEPAKTAHFCSMCGPKFCSMRISQDIRDMFADKIADLGIPQVGGDAEAGMAAKSEEFVAQGSQLYSEVRDNAAHV
;
A
#
# COMPACT_ATOMS: atom_id res chain seq x y z
N MET A 1 30.50 -13.76 -30.17
CA MET A 1 31.18 -13.01 -29.10
C MET A 1 31.10 -11.54 -29.44
N SER A 2 30.05 -10.87 -29.01
CA SER A 2 29.86 -9.44 -29.17
C SER A 2 29.35 -8.92 -27.84
N ALA A 3 30.14 -8.06 -27.22
CA ALA A 3 29.80 -7.39 -25.98
C ALA A 3 28.58 -6.51 -26.23
N ALA A 4 27.44 -6.89 -25.67
CA ALA A 4 26.29 -6.01 -25.58
C ALA A 4 26.59 -4.94 -24.52
N SER A 5 26.62 -3.70 -24.97
CA SER A 5 26.96 -2.51 -24.24
C SER A 5 26.01 -2.29 -23.07
N ALA A 6 26.58 -2.22 -21.88
CA ALA A 6 25.98 -1.61 -20.70
C ALA A 6 25.89 -0.09 -20.89
N ASN A 7 24.91 0.40 -21.60
CA ASN A 7 24.63 1.82 -21.76
C ASN A 7 23.14 2.05 -22.03
N SER A 8 22.34 2.09 -20.96
CA SER A 8 20.98 2.64 -21.04
C SER A 8 20.36 3.12 -19.74
N VAL A 9 21.12 3.21 -18.64
CA VAL A 9 20.54 3.56 -17.32
C VAL A 9 20.65 5.05 -16.97
N THR A 10 21.34 5.84 -17.79
CA THR A 10 21.57 7.28 -17.50
C THR A 10 20.81 8.24 -18.42
N ASN A 11 19.74 7.81 -19.07
CA ASN A 11 18.94 8.72 -19.88
C ASN A 11 17.65 9.14 -19.11
N PRO A 12 17.64 10.33 -18.46
CA PRO A 12 16.42 10.87 -17.85
C PRO A 12 15.23 10.91 -18.83
N SER A 13 15.51 11.11 -20.11
CA SER A 13 14.51 11.16 -21.19
C SER A 13 13.72 9.84 -21.40
N ALA A 14 14.21 8.71 -20.91
CA ALA A 14 13.44 7.46 -20.97
C ALA A 14 12.24 7.46 -19.98
N TRP A 15 12.28 8.31 -18.97
CA TRP A 15 11.18 8.53 -18.03
C TRP A 15 10.21 9.61 -18.52
N GLU A 16 10.73 10.61 -19.22
CA GLU A 16 9.97 11.66 -19.88
C GLU A 16 9.16 11.13 -21.09
N ASN A 17 9.64 10.08 -21.75
CA ASN A 17 9.03 9.48 -22.94
C ASN A 17 8.06 8.32 -22.67
N SER A 18 7.80 7.92 -21.44
CA SER A 18 6.62 7.11 -21.19
C SER A 18 5.42 8.07 -21.15
N GLU A 19 4.87 8.30 -22.32
CA GLU A 19 3.81 9.26 -22.56
C GLU A 19 2.72 9.12 -21.51
N ILE A 20 2.49 10.21 -20.76
CA ILE A 20 1.21 10.45 -20.11
C ILE A 20 0.21 10.26 -21.24
N HIS A 21 -0.74 9.33 -21.07
CA HIS A 21 -1.75 9.10 -22.10
C HIS A 21 -2.32 10.45 -22.54
N PRO A 22 -2.46 10.75 -23.86
CA PRO A 22 -2.79 12.10 -24.32
C PRO A 22 -4.10 12.67 -23.76
N LYS A 23 -4.96 11.81 -23.21
CA LYS A 23 -6.20 12.20 -22.53
C LYS A 23 -6.01 12.45 -21.02
N HIS A 24 -4.83 12.26 -20.47
CA HIS A 24 -4.50 12.54 -19.08
C HIS A 24 -3.97 13.97 -18.96
N SER A 25 -4.48 14.71 -18.01
CA SER A 25 -3.98 16.03 -17.65
C SER A 25 -3.83 16.14 -16.13
N TYR A 26 -2.80 16.85 -15.69
CA TYR A 26 -2.64 17.18 -14.28
C TYR A 26 -3.70 18.22 -13.88
N SER A 27 -4.52 17.88 -12.90
CA SER A 27 -5.64 18.71 -12.43
C SER A 27 -5.77 18.60 -10.91
N PRO A 28 -4.88 19.24 -10.13
CA PRO A 28 -4.85 19.08 -8.69
C PRO A 28 -6.09 19.65 -8.02
N ILE A 29 -6.49 19.08 -6.89
CA ILE A 29 -7.43 19.73 -5.98
C ILE A 29 -6.66 20.80 -5.21
N VAL A 30 -7.11 22.06 -5.30
CA VAL A 30 -6.54 23.20 -4.59
C VAL A 30 -7.50 23.66 -3.51
N SER A 31 -7.04 23.66 -2.25
CA SER A 31 -7.79 24.16 -1.10
C SER A 31 -6.86 24.98 -0.18
N GLY A 32 -7.00 26.31 -0.23
CA GLY A 32 -6.10 27.21 0.48
C GLY A 32 -4.66 27.07 0.00
N ASP A 33 -3.77 26.64 0.88
CA ASP A 33 -2.35 26.37 0.62
C ASP A 33 -2.04 24.90 0.28
N LEU A 34 -3.07 24.06 0.26
CA LEU A 34 -2.95 22.64 -0.09
C LEU A 34 -3.18 22.43 -1.58
N GLU A 35 -2.36 21.57 -2.14
CA GLU A 35 -2.47 21.10 -3.52
C GLU A 35 -2.32 19.57 -3.53
N VAL A 36 -3.44 18.85 -3.75
CA VAL A 36 -3.47 17.39 -3.82
C VAL A 36 -3.41 16.98 -5.28
N PRO A 37 -2.41 16.20 -5.71
CA PRO A 37 -2.22 15.86 -7.10
C PRO A 37 -3.29 14.88 -7.59
N GLU A 38 -3.97 15.25 -8.67
CA GLU A 38 -4.88 14.38 -9.40
C GLU A 38 -4.56 14.39 -10.90
N THR A 39 -4.88 13.29 -11.53
CA THR A 39 -4.95 13.17 -12.99
C THR A 39 -6.41 13.20 -13.40
N GLU A 40 -6.75 14.12 -14.26
CA GLU A 40 -8.05 14.18 -14.93
C GLU A 40 -7.95 13.46 -16.28
N ILE A 41 -8.83 12.48 -16.47
CA ILE A 41 -8.92 11.67 -17.69
C ILE A 41 -10.07 12.23 -18.53
N GLN A 42 -9.75 12.92 -19.63
CA GLN A 42 -10.72 13.47 -20.56
C GLN A 42 -11.36 12.36 -21.38
N LEU A 43 -12.69 12.39 -21.48
CA LEU A 43 -13.45 11.41 -22.25
C LEU A 43 -14.05 12.06 -23.50
N ASP A 44 -14.14 11.29 -24.59
CA ASP A 44 -14.82 11.72 -25.80
C ASP A 44 -16.33 11.76 -25.57
N ASP A 45 -17.03 12.60 -26.33
CA ASP A 45 -18.48 12.68 -26.29
C ASP A 45 -19.12 11.36 -26.71
N SER A 46 -20.21 11.01 -26.03
CA SER A 46 -21.10 9.92 -26.43
C SER A 46 -22.06 10.40 -27.51
N PRO A 47 -22.70 9.48 -28.25
CA PRO A 47 -23.86 9.80 -29.08
C PRO A 47 -25.01 10.47 -28.29
N THR A 48 -25.06 10.29 -26.97
CA THR A 48 -26.08 10.83 -26.09
C THR A 48 -25.68 12.16 -25.40
N GLY A 49 -24.46 12.65 -25.64
CA GLY A 49 -23.95 13.90 -25.07
C GLY A 49 -22.53 13.78 -24.49
N PRO A 50 -22.03 14.85 -23.88
CA PRO A 50 -20.70 14.87 -23.28
C PRO A 50 -20.58 13.88 -22.11
N ASN A 51 -19.36 13.40 -21.87
CA ASN A 51 -19.00 12.61 -20.71
C ASN A 51 -18.20 13.45 -19.73
N ASP A 52 -18.51 13.33 -18.45
CA ASP A 52 -17.70 13.93 -17.41
C ASP A 52 -16.33 13.27 -17.34
N PRO A 53 -15.26 14.03 -17.08
CA PRO A 53 -13.93 13.46 -16.90
C PRO A 53 -13.88 12.59 -15.63
N VAL A 54 -13.02 11.58 -15.66
CA VAL A 54 -12.70 10.76 -14.47
C VAL A 54 -11.45 11.32 -13.83
N ARG A 55 -11.49 11.51 -12.50
CA ARG A 55 -10.36 11.99 -11.71
C ARG A 55 -9.82 10.89 -10.82
N ILE A 56 -8.52 10.74 -10.81
CA ILE A 56 -7.81 9.76 -9.99
C ILE A 56 -6.62 10.43 -9.30
N TYR A 57 -6.40 10.10 -8.03
CA TYR A 57 -5.19 10.52 -7.34
C TYR A 57 -3.95 9.93 -8.02
N ARG A 58 -2.95 10.76 -8.25
CA ARG A 58 -1.67 10.34 -8.81
C ARG A 58 -0.55 11.22 -8.25
N THR A 59 0.35 10.62 -7.48
CA THR A 59 1.48 11.35 -6.89
C THR A 59 2.36 12.03 -7.94
N ARG A 60 2.98 13.16 -7.55
CA ARG A 60 3.94 13.91 -8.39
C ARG A 60 5.30 13.26 -8.50
N GLY A 61 5.59 12.25 -7.69
CA GLY A 61 6.93 11.82 -7.38
C GLY A 61 7.83 11.30 -8.48
N PRO A 62 7.35 10.63 -9.55
CA PRO A 62 8.26 10.06 -10.54
C PRO A 62 9.10 11.05 -11.34
N GLU A 63 8.81 12.33 -11.30
CA GLU A 63 9.34 13.34 -12.22
C GLU A 63 10.58 14.11 -11.71
N CYS A 64 11.16 13.73 -10.57
CA CYS A 64 12.38 14.37 -10.06
C CYS A 64 13.67 13.72 -10.61
N ASP A 65 14.76 14.50 -10.62
CA ASP A 65 16.10 13.96 -10.80
C ASP A 65 16.47 13.09 -9.57
N PRO A 66 16.73 11.79 -9.74
CA PRO A 66 17.04 10.91 -8.62
C PRO A 66 18.24 11.36 -7.78
N THR A 67 19.19 12.11 -8.36
CA THR A 67 20.36 12.61 -7.66
C THR A 67 20.10 13.87 -6.83
N VAL A 68 18.98 14.53 -7.07
CA VAL A 68 18.53 15.73 -6.34
C VAL A 68 17.47 15.41 -5.31
N GLY A 69 16.58 14.44 -5.64
CA GLY A 69 15.44 14.05 -4.83
C GLY A 69 14.24 14.99 -4.94
N LEU A 70 13.24 14.70 -4.13
CA LEU A 70 11.98 15.45 -4.08
C LEU A 70 12.09 16.72 -3.24
N LYS A 71 11.22 17.67 -3.51
CA LYS A 71 11.07 18.86 -2.67
C LYS A 71 10.32 18.49 -1.37
N PRO A 72 10.71 19.06 -0.23
CA PRO A 72 10.08 18.78 1.06
C PRO A 72 8.70 19.46 1.17
N LEU A 73 7.65 18.77 0.76
CA LEU A 73 6.26 19.24 0.76
C LEU A 73 5.80 19.68 2.16
N ARG A 74 6.11 18.89 3.18
CA ARG A 74 5.59 19.06 4.54
C ARG A 74 6.46 19.90 5.48
N ALA A 75 7.65 20.33 5.03
CA ALA A 75 8.59 21.06 5.89
C ALA A 75 7.93 22.25 6.59
N GLN A 76 7.23 23.10 5.84
CA GLN A 76 6.55 24.28 6.41
C GLN A 76 5.40 23.89 7.37
N TRP A 77 4.69 22.78 7.11
CA TRP A 77 3.62 22.32 7.99
C TRP A 77 4.18 21.86 9.34
N ILE A 78 5.32 21.16 9.32
CA ILE A 78 6.04 20.71 10.51
C ILE A 78 6.59 21.92 11.28
N ASP A 79 7.22 22.88 10.61
CA ASP A 79 7.76 24.09 11.25
C ASP A 79 6.66 24.93 11.92
N ASN A 80 5.51 25.09 11.27
CA ASN A 80 4.40 25.89 11.80
C ASN A 80 3.79 25.34 13.09
N ARG A 81 4.00 24.05 13.42
CA ARG A 81 3.53 23.46 14.67
C ARG A 81 4.40 23.83 15.88
N GLU A 82 5.64 24.25 15.66
CA GLU A 82 6.60 24.74 16.68
C GLU A 82 6.88 23.73 17.83
N ASP A 83 6.59 22.45 17.62
CA ASP A 83 6.71 21.39 18.61
C ASP A 83 7.89 20.43 18.37
N THR A 84 8.65 20.67 17.29
CA THR A 84 9.87 19.92 16.94
C THR A 84 11.13 20.77 17.15
N GLU A 85 12.26 20.10 17.34
CA GLU A 85 13.59 20.69 17.38
C GLU A 85 14.55 19.95 16.45
N GLU A 86 15.44 20.68 15.79
CA GLU A 86 16.59 20.11 15.09
C GLU A 86 17.68 19.76 16.09
N TYR A 87 18.40 18.68 15.82
CA TYR A 87 19.54 18.25 16.66
C TYR A 87 20.57 17.51 15.82
N ALA A 88 21.76 17.26 16.40
CA ALA A 88 22.88 16.67 15.66
C ALA A 88 22.61 15.25 15.13
N GLY A 89 21.61 14.59 15.73
CA GLY A 89 21.34 13.20 15.41
C GLY A 89 22.40 12.23 15.88
N ARG A 90 22.20 10.97 15.55
CA ARG A 90 23.12 9.88 15.78
C ARG A 90 24.31 9.93 14.81
N GLU A 91 25.51 9.65 15.26
CA GLU A 91 26.65 9.47 14.37
C GLU A 91 26.52 8.17 13.58
N ARG A 92 26.63 8.28 12.25
CA ARG A 92 26.68 7.11 11.36
C ARG A 92 27.98 6.35 11.56
N ASN A 93 27.90 5.03 11.59
CA ASN A 93 29.05 4.15 11.59
C ASN A 93 29.03 3.18 10.38
N LEU A 94 30.18 2.57 10.07
CA LEU A 94 30.30 1.68 8.91
C LEU A 94 29.42 0.42 9.02
N ALA A 95 29.05 0.00 10.23
CA ALA A 95 28.18 -1.16 10.42
C ALA A 95 26.73 -0.90 9.96
N ASP A 96 26.33 0.36 9.85
CA ASP A 96 24.99 0.74 9.38
C ASP A 96 24.74 0.33 7.92
N ASP A 97 25.82 0.22 7.12
CA ASP A 97 25.78 -0.23 5.73
C ASP A 97 26.18 -1.70 5.54
N GLY A 98 26.32 -2.45 6.62
CA GLY A 98 26.73 -3.85 6.56
C GLY A 98 28.23 -4.05 6.33
N ARG A 99 28.62 -5.32 6.21
CA ARG A 99 30.04 -5.74 6.22
C ARG A 99 30.88 -5.27 5.04
N SER A 100 30.33 -5.15 3.86
CA SER A 100 31.11 -4.88 2.65
C SER A 100 31.40 -3.40 2.46
N ALA A 101 30.63 -2.51 3.07
CA ALA A 101 30.96 -1.08 3.14
C ALA A 101 32.36 -0.85 3.74
N GLN A 102 32.73 -1.69 4.69
CA GLN A 102 34.08 -1.68 5.27
C GLN A 102 35.19 -2.02 4.25
N ARG A 103 34.86 -2.73 3.16
CA ARG A 103 35.83 -3.18 2.16
C ARG A 103 35.96 -2.25 0.96
N ARG A 104 34.92 -1.47 0.62
CA ARG A 104 34.84 -0.72 -0.66
C ARG A 104 35.10 0.78 -0.54
N GLY A 105 35.13 1.35 0.66
CA GLY A 105 35.17 2.81 0.82
C GLY A 105 33.84 3.46 0.39
N ALA A 106 32.92 3.61 1.31
CA ALA A 106 31.54 4.01 1.09
C ALA A 106 31.32 5.41 0.45
N ALA A 107 32.36 6.21 0.29
CA ALA A 107 32.25 7.61 -0.11
C ALA A 107 31.67 7.87 -1.51
N SER A 108 31.68 6.90 -2.42
CA SER A 108 31.18 7.08 -3.80
C SER A 108 29.69 6.86 -3.95
N LEU A 109 29.05 6.16 -3.01
CA LEU A 109 27.63 5.78 -3.06
C LEU A 109 26.74 6.67 -2.19
N GLU A 110 27.32 7.54 -1.36
CA GLU A 110 26.56 8.44 -0.50
C GLU A 110 25.60 9.34 -1.28
N TRP A 111 24.44 9.55 -0.70
CA TRP A 111 23.47 10.54 -1.16
C TRP A 111 24.13 11.93 -1.14
N LYS A 112 24.14 12.61 -2.29
CA LYS A 112 24.77 13.92 -2.47
C LYS A 112 23.78 15.08 -2.51
N GLY A 113 22.49 14.77 -2.52
CA GLY A 113 21.44 15.77 -2.44
C GLY A 113 21.33 16.39 -1.03
N VAL A 114 20.31 17.20 -0.82
CA VAL A 114 20.06 17.82 0.47
C VAL A 114 19.63 16.75 1.48
N LYS A 115 20.38 16.62 2.57
CA LYS A 115 19.96 15.83 3.74
C LYS A 115 19.33 16.79 4.74
N PRO A 116 18.09 16.56 5.17
CA PRO A 116 17.52 17.34 6.26
C PRO A 116 18.31 17.06 7.56
N THR A 117 18.47 18.09 8.40
CA THR A 117 18.94 17.89 9.77
C THR A 117 17.87 17.10 10.52
N PRO A 118 18.23 16.01 11.25
CA PRO A 118 17.26 15.26 12.01
C PRO A 118 16.46 16.10 12.98
N ARG A 119 15.17 15.85 13.04
CA ARG A 119 14.22 16.50 13.95
C ARG A 119 13.60 15.47 14.89
N ARG A 120 13.24 15.92 16.08
CA ARG A 120 12.47 15.15 17.04
C ARG A 120 11.49 16.06 17.79
N ALA A 121 10.55 15.49 18.50
CA ALA A 121 9.69 16.24 19.39
C ALA A 121 10.51 17.01 20.45
N LYS A 122 10.14 18.25 20.72
CA LYS A 122 10.69 19.01 21.87
C LYS A 122 10.37 18.29 23.18
N GLN A 123 11.20 18.51 24.18
CA GLN A 123 10.98 17.90 25.51
C GLN A 123 9.55 18.15 26.02
N GLY A 124 8.85 17.08 26.38
CA GLY A 124 7.48 17.10 26.87
C GLY A 124 6.41 17.33 25.81
N LYS A 125 6.77 17.35 24.52
CA LYS A 125 5.84 17.38 23.38
C LYS A 125 5.68 16.01 22.75
N ARG A 126 4.59 15.82 22.02
CA ARG A 126 4.33 14.69 21.13
C ARG A 126 3.93 15.23 19.77
N VAL A 127 4.35 14.56 18.70
CA VAL A 127 4.23 15.04 17.31
C VAL A 127 3.47 14.08 16.40
N THR A 128 2.84 13.06 16.98
CA THR A 128 2.14 12.04 16.21
C THR A 128 0.77 12.53 15.73
N GLN A 129 0.34 12.06 14.57
CA GLN A 129 -0.99 12.38 14.05
C GLN A 129 -2.11 11.95 15.02
N MET A 130 -1.92 10.81 15.73
CA MET A 130 -2.87 10.38 16.75
C MET A 130 -2.94 11.36 17.92
N HIS A 131 -1.81 11.92 18.35
CA HIS A 131 -1.79 12.92 19.40
C HIS A 131 -2.62 14.15 19.03
N TYR A 132 -2.37 14.72 17.86
CA TYR A 132 -3.16 15.88 17.39
C TYR A 132 -4.64 15.54 17.24
N ALA A 133 -4.94 14.38 16.67
CA ALA A 133 -6.33 13.92 16.47
C ALA A 133 -7.08 13.81 17.80
N ARG A 134 -6.45 13.30 18.86
CA ARG A 134 -7.01 13.19 20.23
C ARG A 134 -7.18 14.53 20.91
N GLN A 135 -6.36 15.52 20.56
CA GLN A 135 -6.52 16.91 21.02
C GLN A 135 -7.61 17.68 20.25
N GLY A 136 -8.28 17.05 19.28
CA GLY A 136 -9.27 17.69 18.42
C GLY A 136 -8.66 18.57 17.33
N ILE A 137 -7.36 18.43 17.05
CA ILE A 137 -6.64 19.21 16.05
C ILE A 137 -6.67 18.46 14.72
N ILE A 138 -7.15 19.12 13.67
CA ILE A 138 -7.02 18.68 12.28
C ILE A 138 -5.72 19.25 11.73
N THR A 139 -4.77 18.37 11.40
CA THR A 139 -3.47 18.76 10.82
C THR A 139 -3.58 18.98 9.31
N LYS A 140 -2.55 19.60 8.71
CA LYS A 140 -2.46 19.72 7.25
C LYS A 140 -2.41 18.36 6.56
N GLU A 141 -1.79 17.39 7.18
CA GLU A 141 -1.78 16.00 6.70
C GLU A 141 -3.19 15.40 6.68
N MET A 142 -4.03 15.66 7.69
CA MET A 142 -5.43 15.21 7.72
C MET A 142 -6.29 15.95 6.69
N GLU A 143 -6.09 17.26 6.50
CA GLU A 143 -6.76 18.03 5.45
C GLU A 143 -6.39 17.50 4.04
N PHE A 144 -5.10 17.23 3.80
CA PHE A 144 -4.62 16.66 2.54
C PHE A 144 -5.27 15.30 2.26
N VAL A 145 -5.29 14.43 3.26
CA VAL A 145 -5.93 13.09 3.17
C VAL A 145 -7.43 13.21 2.91
N ALA A 146 -8.12 14.13 3.59
CA ALA A 146 -9.54 14.36 3.40
C ALA A 146 -9.88 14.75 1.95
N LEU A 147 -9.07 15.63 1.35
CA LEU A 147 -9.19 15.99 -0.06
C LEU A 147 -8.90 14.80 -0.97
N ARG A 148 -7.82 14.05 -0.71
CA ARG A 148 -7.41 12.86 -1.48
C ARG A 148 -8.45 11.75 -1.49
N GLU A 149 -9.12 11.53 -0.37
CA GLU A 149 -10.12 10.45 -0.18
C GLU A 149 -11.57 10.95 -0.40
N HIS A 150 -11.75 12.25 -0.72
CA HIS A 150 -13.07 12.89 -0.84
C HIS A 150 -13.94 12.70 0.43
N MET A 151 -13.33 12.83 1.60
CA MET A 151 -13.92 12.63 2.92
C MET A 151 -13.94 13.94 3.74
N ASP A 152 -14.77 13.96 4.78
CA ASP A 152 -14.77 15.07 5.74
C ASP A 152 -13.50 15.06 6.61
N PRO A 153 -12.79 16.18 6.80
CA PRO A 153 -11.57 16.23 7.62
C PRO A 153 -11.81 15.82 9.09
N GLU A 154 -12.98 16.11 9.66
CA GLU A 154 -13.32 15.70 11.02
C GLU A 154 -13.54 14.18 11.08
N PHE A 155 -14.08 13.58 10.02
CA PHE A 155 -14.17 12.11 9.93
C PHE A 155 -12.77 11.49 9.94
N VAL A 156 -11.84 12.01 9.12
CA VAL A 156 -10.43 11.56 9.10
C VAL A 156 -9.82 11.66 10.50
N ARG A 157 -9.92 12.84 11.14
CA ARG A 157 -9.42 13.06 12.49
C ARG A 157 -10.00 12.06 13.50
N SER A 158 -11.32 11.83 13.44
CA SER A 158 -12.00 10.96 14.39
C SER A 158 -11.59 9.50 14.27
N GLU A 159 -11.33 9.00 13.06
CA GLU A 159 -10.86 7.63 12.83
C GLU A 159 -9.43 7.44 13.35
N ILE A 160 -8.54 8.44 13.15
CA ILE A 160 -7.18 8.43 13.71
C ILE A 160 -7.20 8.48 15.23
N ALA A 161 -8.00 9.36 15.84
CA ALA A 161 -8.13 9.48 17.30
C ALA A 161 -8.56 8.18 17.98
N ARG A 162 -9.34 7.35 17.27
CA ARG A 162 -9.83 6.05 17.75
C ARG A 162 -8.86 4.90 17.47
N GLY A 163 -7.77 5.12 16.75
CA GLY A 163 -6.84 4.09 16.34
C GLY A 163 -7.31 3.22 15.17
N ARG A 164 -8.38 3.62 14.45
CA ARG A 164 -8.95 2.88 13.31
C ARG A 164 -8.41 3.29 11.95
N ALA A 165 -7.58 4.32 11.94
CA ALA A 165 -6.83 4.75 10.78
C ALA A 165 -5.50 5.35 11.20
N ILE A 166 -4.50 5.29 10.31
CA ILE A 166 -3.18 5.89 10.52
C ILE A 166 -2.76 6.70 9.29
N ILE A 167 -2.02 7.77 9.55
CA ILE A 167 -1.25 8.50 8.53
C ILE A 167 0.22 8.29 8.87
N PRO A 168 0.92 7.32 8.25
CA PRO A 168 2.34 7.09 8.51
C PRO A 168 3.17 8.19 7.83
N ASN A 169 3.71 9.11 8.62
CA ASN A 169 4.28 10.35 8.09
C ASN A 169 5.36 10.93 9.00
N ASN A 170 6.52 10.25 9.06
CA ASN A 170 7.67 10.70 9.85
C ASN A 170 8.01 12.18 9.58
N ILE A 171 8.29 12.95 10.64
CA ILE A 171 8.70 14.36 10.52
C ILE A 171 10.04 14.54 9.79
N ASN A 172 10.85 13.48 9.67
CA ASN A 172 12.12 13.46 8.94
C ASN A 172 11.98 12.96 7.47
N HIS A 173 10.73 12.75 7.01
CA HIS A 173 10.41 12.47 5.61
C HIS A 173 9.45 13.54 5.07
N PRO A 174 9.85 14.82 5.06
CA PRO A 174 8.97 15.90 4.65
C PRO A 174 8.62 15.90 3.15
N GLU A 175 9.26 15.07 2.35
CA GLU A 175 9.00 14.90 0.91
C GLU A 175 7.71 14.12 0.63
N SER A 176 7.27 13.26 1.57
CA SER A 176 6.13 12.37 1.36
C SER A 176 4.80 13.12 1.30
N GLU A 177 3.94 12.69 0.38
CA GLU A 177 2.53 13.09 0.29
C GLU A 177 1.72 12.28 1.30
N PRO A 178 0.89 12.93 2.16
CA PRO A 178 0.11 12.20 3.15
C PRO A 178 -0.84 11.18 2.52
N MET A 179 -0.90 9.99 3.14
CA MET A 179 -1.88 8.98 2.81
C MET A 179 -2.40 8.30 4.09
N ILE A 180 -3.61 7.79 4.05
CA ILE A 180 -4.27 7.15 5.18
C ILE A 180 -4.45 5.66 4.93
N ILE A 181 -4.19 4.87 5.96
CA ILE A 181 -4.47 3.43 5.99
C ILE A 181 -5.59 3.23 7.00
N GLY A 182 -6.76 2.79 6.56
CA GLY A 182 -7.91 2.60 7.43
C GLY A 182 -9.06 1.93 6.69
N ARG A 183 -9.84 1.14 7.41
CA ARG A 183 -10.93 0.33 6.88
C ARG A 183 -11.97 1.10 6.08
N LYS A 184 -12.21 2.37 6.42
CA LYS A 184 -13.23 3.24 5.82
C LYS A 184 -12.74 4.05 4.63
N PHE A 185 -11.49 3.92 4.29
CA PHE A 185 -10.82 4.61 3.19
C PHE A 185 -10.56 3.65 2.03
N LEU A 186 -10.10 4.18 0.89
CA LEU A 186 -9.66 3.34 -0.22
C LEU A 186 -8.60 2.34 0.26
N THR A 187 -8.71 1.10 -0.18
CA THR A 187 -7.74 0.05 0.13
C THR A 187 -6.38 0.40 -0.45
N LYS A 188 -5.35 0.46 0.39
CA LYS A 188 -3.99 0.81 0.00
C LYS A 188 -3.19 -0.42 -0.40
N ILE A 189 -2.19 -0.21 -1.24
CA ILE A 189 -1.23 -1.27 -1.58
C ILE A 189 0.19 -0.86 -1.23
N ASN A 190 0.92 -1.81 -0.68
CA ASN A 190 2.35 -1.72 -0.42
C ASN A 190 3.13 -2.53 -1.44
N ALA A 191 4.20 -1.95 -1.99
CA ALA A 191 5.18 -2.65 -2.82
C ALA A 191 6.47 -2.89 -2.01
N ASN A 192 6.96 -4.13 -2.00
CA ASN A 192 8.22 -4.48 -1.37
C ASN A 192 9.36 -4.37 -2.40
N ILE A 193 10.39 -3.62 -2.05
CA ILE A 193 11.66 -3.55 -2.78
C ILE A 193 12.80 -3.86 -1.81
N GLY A 194 14.02 -3.89 -2.28
CA GLY A 194 15.20 -4.06 -1.45
C GLY A 194 16.26 -4.90 -2.15
N ASN A 195 17.52 -4.58 -1.90
CA ASN A 195 18.64 -5.36 -2.38
C ASN A 195 18.84 -6.63 -1.54
N SER A 196 19.62 -7.56 -2.09
CA SER A 196 20.10 -8.73 -1.36
C SER A 196 21.62 -8.84 -1.51
N ALA A 197 22.23 -9.68 -0.69
CA ALA A 197 23.68 -9.93 -0.75
C ALA A 197 24.16 -10.42 -2.13
N VAL A 198 23.26 -10.79 -3.03
CA VAL A 198 23.54 -11.44 -4.32
C VAL A 198 23.20 -10.55 -5.51
N THR A 199 22.22 -9.66 -5.40
CA THR A 199 21.72 -8.86 -6.53
C THR A 199 21.16 -7.51 -6.10
N SER A 200 21.14 -6.59 -7.07
CA SER A 200 20.59 -5.24 -7.07
C SER A 200 21.54 -4.14 -6.59
N SER A 201 21.48 -3.01 -7.26
CA SER A 201 22.22 -1.79 -6.94
C SER A 201 21.30 -0.73 -6.35
N ILE A 202 21.87 0.34 -5.78
CA ILE A 202 21.10 1.49 -5.28
C ILE A 202 20.24 2.11 -6.39
N GLU A 203 20.81 2.27 -7.59
CA GLU A 203 20.10 2.83 -8.75
C GLU A 203 18.92 1.95 -9.16
N GLU A 204 19.07 0.63 -9.08
CA GLU A 204 18.02 -0.32 -9.40
C GLU A 204 16.88 -0.24 -8.37
N GLU A 205 17.20 -0.13 -7.06
CA GLU A 205 16.19 0.02 -6.02
C GLU A 205 15.43 1.35 -6.14
N VAL A 206 16.11 2.46 -6.41
CA VAL A 206 15.47 3.75 -6.68
C VAL A 206 14.61 3.67 -7.94
N SER A 207 15.05 2.96 -8.98
CA SER A 207 14.25 2.72 -10.18
C SER A 207 13.00 1.92 -9.88
N LYS A 208 13.10 0.86 -9.05
CA LYS A 208 11.95 0.06 -8.62
C LYS A 208 10.96 0.89 -7.78
N LEU A 209 11.45 1.72 -6.83
CA LEU A 209 10.63 2.65 -6.07
C LEU A 209 9.79 3.55 -6.98
N ARG A 210 10.46 4.25 -7.89
CA ARG A 210 9.81 5.18 -8.83
C ARG A 210 8.80 4.47 -9.73
N TRP A 211 9.14 3.25 -10.16
CA TRP A 211 8.27 2.43 -10.99
C TRP A 211 7.05 1.94 -10.22
N ALA A 212 7.20 1.45 -8.98
CA ALA A 212 6.10 1.07 -8.11
C ALA A 212 5.13 2.24 -7.88
N THR A 213 5.68 3.41 -7.56
CA THR A 213 4.91 4.65 -7.33
C THR A 213 4.17 5.09 -8.59
N ARG A 214 4.81 5.02 -9.77
CA ARG A 214 4.19 5.34 -11.04
C ARG A 214 2.96 4.49 -11.33
N TRP A 215 3.00 3.21 -11.00
CA TRP A 215 1.90 2.27 -11.22
C TRP A 215 0.87 2.27 -10.09
N GLY A 216 1.06 3.12 -9.08
CA GLY A 216 0.07 3.43 -8.06
C GLY A 216 0.27 2.70 -6.73
N ALA A 217 1.49 2.27 -6.39
CA ALA A 217 1.79 1.86 -5.03
C ALA A 217 1.56 3.04 -4.08
N ASP A 218 0.83 2.81 -3.00
CA ASP A 218 0.48 3.82 -2.00
C ASP A 218 1.56 3.96 -0.94
N THR A 219 2.37 2.94 -0.76
CA THR A 219 3.56 2.90 0.11
C THR A 219 4.56 1.88 -0.43
N VAL A 220 5.81 2.00 -0.01
CA VAL A 220 6.88 1.07 -0.38
C VAL A 220 7.64 0.66 0.87
N MET A 221 7.94 -0.64 0.98
CA MET A 221 8.85 -1.14 2.02
C MET A 221 10.21 -1.44 1.44
N ASP A 222 11.24 -0.90 2.09
CA ASP A 222 12.64 -1.27 1.86
C ASP A 222 13.00 -2.48 2.74
N LEU A 223 13.09 -3.65 2.11
CA LEU A 223 13.44 -4.92 2.73
C LEU A 223 14.91 -5.32 2.48
N SER A 224 15.77 -4.35 2.26
CA SER A 224 17.20 -4.58 1.97
C SER A 224 17.87 -5.42 3.05
N THR A 225 18.58 -6.46 2.61
CA THR A 225 19.36 -7.39 3.45
C THR A 225 20.80 -7.56 2.94
N GLY A 226 21.18 -6.80 1.91
CA GLY A 226 22.52 -6.82 1.33
C GLY A 226 23.42 -5.75 1.92
N ASP A 227 24.37 -5.32 1.10
CA ASP A 227 25.29 -4.24 1.44
C ASP A 227 24.65 -2.85 1.24
N ASP A 228 25.24 -1.85 1.88
CA ASP A 228 24.88 -0.45 1.73
C ASP A 228 23.42 -0.13 2.15
N ILE A 229 22.90 -0.83 3.17
CA ILE A 229 21.50 -0.74 3.62
C ILE A 229 21.12 0.70 4.00
N HIS A 230 21.93 1.35 4.84
CA HIS A 230 21.69 2.74 5.25
C HIS A 230 21.70 3.70 4.05
N THR A 231 22.70 3.55 3.20
CA THR A 231 22.84 4.39 2.01
C THR A 231 21.70 4.17 1.02
N THR A 232 21.33 2.92 0.73
CA THR A 232 20.21 2.58 -0.15
C THR A 232 18.92 3.20 0.36
N ARG A 233 18.64 3.07 1.65
CA ARG A 233 17.45 3.64 2.29
C ARG A 233 17.40 5.17 2.20
N GLU A 234 18.56 5.84 2.37
CA GLU A 234 18.62 7.30 2.21
C GLU A 234 18.21 7.72 0.79
N TRP A 235 18.73 7.05 -0.24
CA TRP A 235 18.34 7.30 -1.62
C TRP A 235 16.84 7.02 -1.86
N ILE A 236 16.31 5.95 -1.29
CA ILE A 236 14.90 5.59 -1.40
C ILE A 236 14.03 6.70 -0.78
N ILE A 237 14.29 7.09 0.46
CA ILE A 237 13.46 8.07 1.20
C ILE A 237 13.48 9.41 0.49
N ARG A 238 14.66 9.93 0.10
CA ARG A 238 14.75 11.25 -0.58
C ARG A 238 14.09 11.27 -1.96
N ASN A 239 13.82 10.12 -2.57
CA ASN A 239 13.14 9.97 -3.85
C ASN A 239 11.69 9.47 -3.72
N SER A 240 11.19 9.28 -2.52
CA SER A 240 9.86 8.72 -2.30
C SER A 240 8.82 9.81 -2.01
N PRO A 241 7.78 9.92 -2.83
CA PRO A 241 6.60 10.74 -2.51
C PRO A 241 5.59 9.98 -1.64
N VAL A 242 5.81 8.68 -1.39
CA VAL A 242 4.93 7.82 -0.59
C VAL A 242 5.65 7.39 0.68
N PRO A 243 4.91 7.04 1.75
CA PRO A 243 5.53 6.53 2.97
C PRO A 243 6.44 5.33 2.74
N ILE A 244 7.55 5.29 3.47
CA ILE A 244 8.53 4.20 3.43
C ILE A 244 8.46 3.39 4.71
N GLY A 245 8.26 2.07 4.54
CA GLY A 245 8.33 1.10 5.62
C GLY A 245 9.64 0.31 5.62
N THR A 246 10.01 -0.23 6.78
CA THR A 246 11.19 -1.10 6.93
C THR A 246 10.92 -2.24 7.91
N VAL A 247 11.84 -3.20 7.95
CA VAL A 247 11.93 -4.25 8.97
C VAL A 247 13.28 -4.12 9.68
N PRO A 248 13.41 -3.34 10.75
CA PRO A 248 14.71 -2.99 11.35
C PRO A 248 15.60 -4.18 11.72
N ILE A 249 15.00 -5.30 12.12
CA ILE A 249 15.74 -6.51 12.51
C ILE A 249 16.63 -7.07 11.37
N TYR A 250 16.31 -6.77 10.10
CA TYR A 250 17.15 -7.21 8.99
C TYR A 250 18.50 -6.49 8.98
N GLN A 251 18.48 -5.15 9.18
CA GLN A 251 19.72 -4.37 9.30
C GLN A 251 20.47 -4.74 10.58
N VAL A 252 19.77 -4.99 11.69
CA VAL A 252 20.39 -5.41 12.94
C VAL A 252 21.08 -6.75 12.79
N LEU A 253 20.49 -7.70 12.07
CA LEU A 253 21.11 -9.00 11.78
C LEU A 253 22.40 -8.84 10.98
N GLU A 254 22.44 -7.93 10.01
CA GLU A 254 23.67 -7.60 9.27
C GLU A 254 24.74 -6.97 10.18
N LYS A 255 24.36 -6.12 11.13
CA LYS A 255 25.30 -5.53 12.11
C LYS A 255 25.99 -6.58 12.99
N VAL A 256 25.31 -7.70 13.25
CA VAL A 256 25.85 -8.84 14.02
C VAL A 256 26.31 -10.01 13.11
N ASN A 257 26.58 -9.75 11.84
CA ASN A 257 27.13 -10.72 10.90
C ASN A 257 26.23 -11.94 10.62
N GLY A 258 24.92 -11.78 10.71
CA GLY A 258 23.94 -12.83 10.45
C GLY A 258 23.77 -13.82 11.60
N VAL A 259 24.34 -13.58 12.77
CA VAL A 259 24.22 -14.45 13.95
C VAL A 259 23.08 -13.95 14.82
N ALA A 260 21.93 -14.62 14.76
CA ALA A 260 20.73 -14.18 15.47
C ALA A 260 20.93 -14.14 17.00
N GLU A 261 21.73 -15.04 17.55
CA GLU A 261 22.03 -15.08 18.98
C GLU A 261 22.80 -13.85 19.48
N ASP A 262 23.52 -13.15 18.60
CA ASP A 262 24.31 -11.96 18.95
C ASP A 262 23.45 -10.67 18.95
N LEU A 263 22.16 -10.75 18.62
CA LEU A 263 21.25 -9.61 18.69
C LEU A 263 21.10 -9.13 20.13
N THR A 264 21.11 -7.81 20.32
CA THR A 264 20.82 -7.19 21.62
C THR A 264 19.82 -6.06 21.47
N TRP A 265 19.14 -5.73 22.56
CA TRP A 265 18.24 -4.59 22.60
C TRP A 265 18.94 -3.27 22.23
N GLU A 266 20.16 -3.07 22.69
CA GLU A 266 20.94 -1.84 22.46
C GLU A 266 21.20 -1.61 20.98
N ILE A 267 21.64 -2.67 20.26
CA ILE A 267 21.88 -2.58 18.80
C ILE A 267 20.57 -2.37 18.05
N PHE A 268 19.51 -3.04 18.47
CA PHE A 268 18.18 -2.88 17.87
C PHE A 268 17.64 -1.46 18.07
N ARG A 269 17.66 -0.96 19.31
CA ARG A 269 17.25 0.41 19.66
C ARG A 269 18.01 1.47 18.86
N ASP A 270 19.35 1.35 18.80
CA ASP A 270 20.19 2.26 18.05
C ASP A 270 19.83 2.28 16.55
N THR A 271 19.54 1.11 15.98
CA THR A 271 19.09 0.97 14.58
C THR A 271 17.70 1.58 14.35
N VAL A 272 16.79 1.42 15.29
CA VAL A 272 15.46 2.05 15.21
C VAL A 272 15.59 3.57 15.23
N ILE A 273 16.41 4.13 16.11
CA ILE A 273 16.67 5.58 16.15
C ILE A 273 17.28 6.06 14.83
N GLU A 274 18.28 5.35 14.29
CA GLU A 274 18.88 5.62 12.98
C GLU A 274 17.81 5.74 11.89
N GLN A 275 16.90 4.79 11.82
CA GLN A 275 15.84 4.75 10.81
C GLN A 275 14.79 5.85 11.01
N CYS A 276 14.46 6.19 12.26
CA CYS A 276 13.59 7.33 12.58
C CYS A 276 14.21 8.66 12.11
N GLU A 277 15.51 8.85 12.35
CA GLU A 277 16.25 10.06 11.94
C GLU A 277 16.39 10.17 10.41
N GLN A 278 16.48 9.04 9.69
CA GLN A 278 16.49 9.03 8.23
C GLN A 278 15.14 9.38 7.62
N GLY A 279 14.03 9.12 8.33
CA GLY A 279 12.69 9.43 7.83
C GLY A 279 11.85 8.20 7.49
N VAL A 280 12.14 7.01 8.03
CA VAL A 280 11.25 5.85 7.88
C VAL A 280 9.91 6.15 8.54
N ASP A 281 8.81 5.94 7.80
CA ASP A 281 7.46 6.34 8.22
C ASP A 281 6.76 5.29 9.08
N TYR A 282 7.08 4.00 8.87
CA TYR A 282 6.58 2.91 9.69
C TYR A 282 7.56 1.74 9.72
N MET A 283 7.52 0.97 10.80
CA MET A 283 8.45 -0.14 10.99
C MET A 283 7.71 -1.42 11.39
N THR A 284 8.06 -2.53 10.75
CA THR A 284 7.57 -3.85 11.12
C THR A 284 8.33 -4.36 12.33
N ILE A 285 7.62 -4.56 13.43
CA ILE A 285 8.16 -5.03 14.70
C ILE A 285 7.45 -6.32 15.12
N HIS A 286 8.20 -7.44 15.15
CA HIS A 286 7.68 -8.78 15.48
C HIS A 286 7.60 -9.00 17.01
N ALA A 287 7.02 -8.05 17.73
CA ALA A 287 6.93 -8.10 19.20
C ALA A 287 5.91 -9.14 19.71
N GLY A 288 5.06 -9.68 18.84
CA GLY A 288 4.09 -10.72 19.20
C GLY A 288 4.64 -12.15 19.21
N VAL A 289 5.88 -12.36 18.74
CA VAL A 289 6.55 -13.67 18.76
C VAL A 289 7.06 -13.94 20.18
N LEU A 290 6.25 -14.63 21.00
CA LEU A 290 6.60 -14.96 22.38
C LEU A 290 7.18 -16.38 22.50
N LEU A 291 8.08 -16.54 23.47
CA LEU A 291 8.72 -17.84 23.76
C LEU A 291 7.69 -18.96 23.94
N ALA A 292 6.56 -18.69 24.59
CA ALA A 292 5.50 -19.65 24.83
C ALA A 292 4.76 -20.11 23.55
N TYR A 293 4.83 -19.33 22.46
CA TYR A 293 4.13 -19.64 21.21
C TYR A 293 4.96 -20.46 20.23
N ILE A 294 6.29 -20.45 20.35
CA ILE A 294 7.21 -21.14 19.46
C ILE A 294 6.90 -22.65 19.39
N PRO A 295 6.65 -23.37 20.51
CA PRO A 295 6.30 -24.79 20.45
C PRO A 295 5.03 -25.11 19.66
N LEU A 296 4.09 -24.15 19.53
CA LEU A 296 2.85 -24.33 18.77
C LEU A 296 3.08 -24.50 17.28
N THR A 297 4.24 -24.02 16.76
CA THR A 297 4.59 -24.10 15.33
C THR A 297 5.23 -25.42 14.92
N THR A 298 5.60 -26.30 15.88
CA THR A 298 6.42 -27.50 15.63
C THR A 298 5.72 -28.55 14.77
N LYS A 299 4.39 -28.52 14.65
CA LYS A 299 3.60 -29.44 13.83
C LYS A 299 3.22 -28.88 12.47
N ARG A 300 3.59 -27.64 12.18
CA ARG A 300 3.31 -26.98 10.91
C ARG A 300 4.07 -27.64 9.77
N VAL A 301 3.49 -27.63 8.58
CA VAL A 301 4.13 -28.08 7.34
C VAL A 301 5.31 -27.19 7.00
N THR A 302 5.15 -25.87 7.17
CA THR A 302 6.16 -24.87 6.78
C THR A 302 6.86 -24.19 7.96
N GLY A 303 6.49 -24.54 9.21
CA GLY A 303 7.11 -23.97 10.42
C GLY A 303 6.87 -22.46 10.58
N ILE A 304 7.94 -21.68 10.76
CA ILE A 304 7.91 -20.20 10.88
C ILE A 304 8.51 -19.60 9.60
N VAL A 305 7.67 -19.11 8.72
CA VAL A 305 8.08 -18.59 7.39
C VAL A 305 8.44 -17.10 7.39
N SER A 306 7.98 -16.35 8.40
CA SER A 306 8.40 -14.97 8.57
C SER A 306 9.89 -14.89 8.92
N ARG A 307 10.66 -14.13 8.14
CA ARG A 307 12.10 -13.92 8.42
C ARG A 307 12.33 -13.31 9.79
N GLY A 308 11.62 -12.23 10.12
CA GLY A 308 11.71 -11.59 11.42
C GLY A 308 11.20 -12.50 12.55
N GLY A 309 10.11 -13.21 12.30
CA GLY A 309 9.56 -14.19 13.26
C GLY A 309 10.52 -15.33 13.56
N SER A 310 11.17 -15.90 12.54
CA SER A 310 12.15 -17.00 12.72
C SER A 310 13.44 -16.53 13.41
N ILE A 311 13.91 -15.31 13.12
CA ILE A 311 15.07 -14.71 13.81
C ILE A 311 14.77 -14.55 15.30
N MET A 312 13.62 -13.98 15.67
CA MET A 312 13.25 -13.79 17.06
C MET A 312 12.97 -15.11 17.78
N ALA A 313 12.33 -16.07 17.11
CA ALA A 313 12.12 -17.40 17.68
C ALA A 313 13.45 -18.09 17.99
N GLY A 314 14.42 -18.02 17.06
CA GLY A 314 15.78 -18.53 17.26
C GLY A 314 16.48 -17.88 18.44
N TRP A 315 16.39 -16.55 18.54
CA TRP A 315 16.95 -15.79 19.65
C TRP A 315 16.36 -16.21 21.01
N CYS A 316 15.02 -16.27 21.10
CA CYS A 316 14.33 -16.67 22.34
C CYS A 316 14.75 -18.07 22.80
N LEU A 317 14.88 -19.03 21.87
CA LEU A 317 15.31 -20.38 22.18
C LEU A 317 16.77 -20.46 22.60
N ALA A 318 17.68 -19.74 21.92
CA ALA A 318 19.10 -19.73 22.25
C ALA A 318 19.38 -19.15 23.65
N HIS A 319 18.66 -18.09 24.02
CA HIS A 319 18.83 -17.42 25.29
C HIS A 319 17.92 -17.93 26.43
N HIS A 320 16.94 -18.78 26.11
CA HIS A 320 15.89 -19.19 27.05
C HIS A 320 15.21 -17.98 27.73
N LYS A 321 14.96 -16.93 26.96
CA LYS A 321 14.36 -15.66 27.40
C LYS A 321 13.21 -15.25 26.50
N GLU A 322 12.35 -14.39 27.03
CA GLU A 322 11.31 -13.75 26.24
C GLU A 322 11.93 -12.76 25.25
N SER A 323 11.20 -12.50 24.18
CA SER A 323 11.59 -11.56 23.13
C SER A 323 11.90 -10.18 23.71
N PHE A 324 13.10 -9.65 23.46
CA PHE A 324 13.45 -8.29 23.86
C PHE A 324 12.57 -7.23 23.16
N LEU A 325 11.98 -7.53 22.00
CA LEU A 325 11.03 -6.66 21.33
C LEU A 325 9.73 -6.51 22.12
N TYR A 326 9.31 -7.56 22.81
CA TYR A 326 8.16 -7.52 23.70
C TYR A 326 8.50 -6.86 25.04
N GLU A 327 9.65 -7.20 25.63
CA GLU A 327 10.08 -6.66 26.92
C GLU A 327 10.31 -5.14 26.89
N HIS A 328 10.88 -4.61 25.78
CA HIS A 328 11.17 -3.19 25.59
C HIS A 328 10.16 -2.45 24.71
N PHE A 329 8.92 -2.98 24.60
CA PHE A 329 7.92 -2.40 23.70
C PHE A 329 7.55 -0.95 24.07
N ASP A 330 7.51 -0.62 25.37
CA ASP A 330 7.21 0.74 25.83
C ASP A 330 8.32 1.73 25.42
N GLU A 331 9.59 1.31 25.49
CA GLU A 331 10.70 2.14 25.02
C GLU A 331 10.61 2.39 23.50
N LEU A 332 10.15 1.41 22.71
CA LEU A 332 9.87 1.61 21.29
C LEU A 332 8.75 2.63 21.08
N CYS A 333 7.69 2.57 21.85
CA CYS A 333 6.60 3.55 21.80
C CYS A 333 7.11 4.97 22.10
N GLU A 334 7.97 5.14 23.11
CA GLU A 334 8.58 6.42 23.46
C GLU A 334 9.46 6.98 22.32
N ILE A 335 10.21 6.10 21.62
CA ILE A 335 11.02 6.49 20.46
C ILE A 335 10.10 6.92 19.31
N PHE A 336 9.13 6.10 18.93
CA PHE A 336 8.25 6.37 17.78
C PHE A 336 7.43 7.65 17.97
N ALA A 337 6.98 7.94 19.20
CA ALA A 337 6.25 9.15 19.53
C ALA A 337 7.05 10.45 19.29
N GLN A 338 8.39 10.38 19.24
CA GLN A 338 9.23 11.54 19.00
C GLN A 338 9.35 11.92 17.53
N TYR A 339 9.06 10.98 16.60
CA TYR A 339 9.31 11.15 15.17
C TYR A 339 8.06 10.98 14.30
N ASP A 340 6.91 10.67 14.89
CA ASP A 340 5.66 10.29 14.20
C ASP A 340 5.84 9.05 13.31
N VAL A 341 6.53 8.03 13.84
CA VAL A 341 6.66 6.72 13.20
C VAL A 341 5.51 5.82 13.65
N ALA A 342 4.91 5.09 12.71
CA ALA A 342 3.86 4.14 13.02
C ALA A 342 4.41 2.72 13.20
N PHE A 343 3.77 1.92 14.06
CA PHE A 343 4.01 0.48 14.09
C PHE A 343 3.29 -0.22 12.95
N SER A 344 3.99 -1.15 12.30
CA SER A 344 3.43 -2.31 11.65
C SER A 344 3.71 -3.49 12.57
N LEU A 345 2.72 -3.93 13.38
CA LEU A 345 2.94 -5.04 14.31
C LEU A 345 2.96 -6.35 13.52
N GLY A 346 4.16 -6.89 13.37
CA GLY A 346 4.46 -7.99 12.46
C GLY A 346 3.85 -9.32 12.89
N ASP A 347 3.31 -10.06 11.93
CA ASP A 347 2.77 -11.41 12.06
C ASP A 347 3.89 -12.47 11.92
N GLY A 348 4.81 -12.51 12.85
CA GLY A 348 5.96 -13.41 12.83
C GLY A 348 5.61 -14.90 12.81
N LEU A 349 4.41 -15.25 13.26
CA LEU A 349 3.89 -16.62 13.28
C LEU A 349 2.77 -16.84 12.26
N ARG A 350 2.71 -16.03 11.17
CA ARG A 350 1.77 -16.25 10.07
C ARG A 350 1.95 -17.62 9.41
N PRO A 351 0.86 -18.23 8.89
CA PRO A 351 0.97 -19.51 8.16
C PRO A 351 1.70 -19.30 6.81
N GLY A 352 2.56 -20.24 6.46
CA GLY A 352 3.30 -20.29 5.20
C GLY A 352 2.77 -21.35 4.23
N SER A 353 1.69 -22.02 4.60
CA SER A 353 0.91 -22.90 3.73
C SER A 353 -0.55 -22.88 4.14
N VAL A 354 -1.45 -23.22 3.22
CA VAL A 354 -2.89 -23.31 3.53
C VAL A 354 -3.19 -24.40 4.57
N ALA A 355 -2.30 -25.38 4.75
CA ALA A 355 -2.43 -26.43 5.76
C ALA A 355 -2.19 -25.92 7.20
N ASP A 356 -1.44 -24.84 7.35
CA ASP A 356 -1.06 -24.26 8.64
C ASP A 356 -1.99 -23.09 9.06
N ALA A 357 -2.97 -22.73 8.21
CA ALA A 357 -3.85 -21.61 8.43
C ALA A 357 -4.72 -21.77 9.68
N ASN A 358 -4.94 -20.65 10.38
CA ASN A 358 -5.83 -20.56 11.55
C ASN A 358 -5.42 -21.47 12.72
N ASP A 359 -4.13 -21.75 12.86
CA ASP A 359 -3.65 -22.54 13.98
C ASP A 359 -3.50 -21.74 15.28
N ALA A 360 -3.18 -22.45 16.35
CA ALA A 360 -3.03 -21.84 17.67
C ALA A 360 -1.89 -20.83 17.76
N ALA A 361 -0.80 -21.01 16.99
CA ALA A 361 0.32 -20.09 16.98
C ALA A 361 -0.05 -18.75 16.35
N GLN A 362 -0.69 -18.77 15.18
CA GLN A 362 -1.17 -17.57 14.49
C GLN A 362 -2.11 -16.75 15.37
N PHE A 363 -3.10 -17.40 15.98
CA PHE A 363 -4.11 -16.69 16.78
C PHE A 363 -3.61 -16.26 18.15
N ALA A 364 -2.64 -16.95 18.74
CA ALA A 364 -2.00 -16.49 19.98
C ALA A 364 -1.21 -15.20 19.74
N GLU A 365 -0.44 -15.15 18.64
CA GLU A 365 0.26 -13.93 18.23
C GLU A 365 -0.72 -12.80 17.93
N LEU A 366 -1.78 -13.03 17.15
CA LEU A 366 -2.77 -12.00 16.81
C LEU A 366 -3.38 -11.34 18.07
N LYS A 367 -3.68 -12.11 19.10
CA LYS A 367 -4.17 -11.56 20.37
C LYS A 367 -3.12 -10.68 21.04
N THR A 368 -1.88 -11.13 21.07
CA THR A 368 -0.78 -10.39 21.69
C THR A 368 -0.53 -9.06 20.97
N ILE A 369 -0.48 -9.06 19.62
CA ILE A 369 -0.27 -7.81 18.88
C ILE A 369 -1.47 -6.87 19.01
N GLY A 370 -2.70 -7.38 19.19
CA GLY A 370 -3.86 -6.57 19.53
C GLY A 370 -3.74 -5.89 20.92
N GLU A 371 -3.17 -6.58 21.91
CA GLU A 371 -2.85 -5.99 23.22
C GLU A 371 -1.74 -4.94 23.12
N LEU A 372 -0.70 -5.22 22.32
CA LEU A 372 0.39 -4.27 22.06
C LEU A 372 -0.10 -3.01 21.34
N ALA A 373 -1.07 -3.13 20.43
CA ALA A 373 -1.69 -1.97 19.80
C ALA A 373 -2.31 -1.02 20.82
N ARG A 374 -3.02 -1.54 21.81
CA ARG A 374 -3.56 -0.71 22.91
C ARG A 374 -2.48 -0.03 23.72
N ARG A 375 -1.37 -0.74 24.02
CA ARG A 375 -0.22 -0.15 24.72
C ARG A 375 0.38 1.00 23.91
N ALA A 376 0.59 0.83 22.59
CA ALA A 376 1.11 1.89 21.74
C ALA A 376 0.19 3.12 21.72
N TRP A 377 -1.12 2.92 21.72
CA TRP A 377 -2.09 4.02 21.78
C TRP A 377 -2.03 4.83 23.10
N GLU A 378 -1.55 4.26 24.20
CA GLU A 378 -1.31 5.01 25.45
C GLU A 378 -0.19 6.04 25.29
N TYR A 379 0.71 5.81 24.34
CA TYR A 379 1.78 6.72 23.92
C TYR A 379 1.39 7.64 22.75
N ASP A 380 0.13 7.59 22.29
CA ASP A 380 -0.33 8.25 21.07
C ASP A 380 0.40 7.78 19.78
N VAL A 381 0.94 6.58 19.75
CA VAL A 381 1.61 6.01 18.58
C VAL A 381 0.62 5.27 17.70
N GLN A 382 0.65 5.57 16.42
CA GLN A 382 -0.20 4.95 15.41
C GLN A 382 0.23 3.50 15.16
N VAL A 383 -0.74 2.62 14.92
CA VAL A 383 -0.51 1.18 14.75
C VAL A 383 -1.34 0.64 13.61
N MET A 384 -0.74 -0.20 12.77
CA MET A 384 -1.42 -1.18 11.93
C MET A 384 -0.97 -2.59 12.30
N ILE A 385 -1.83 -3.57 12.04
CA ILE A 385 -1.64 -4.98 12.37
C ILE A 385 -1.32 -5.75 11.09
N GLU A 386 -0.24 -6.52 11.08
CA GLU A 386 0.04 -7.43 9.98
C GLU A 386 -0.79 -8.72 10.11
N GLY A 387 -1.13 -9.29 8.99
CA GLY A 387 -2.01 -10.45 8.89
C GLY A 387 -1.50 -11.53 7.96
N PRO A 388 -2.27 -12.65 7.85
CA PRO A 388 -1.78 -13.93 7.37
C PRO A 388 -1.35 -13.92 5.90
N GLY A 389 -0.41 -14.81 5.57
CA GLY A 389 0.06 -15.04 4.20
C GLY A 389 -0.76 -16.12 3.46
N HIS A 390 -0.78 -17.36 3.94
CA HIS A 390 -1.43 -18.50 3.26
C HIS A 390 -2.68 -18.91 4.02
N VAL A 391 -3.87 -18.69 3.43
CA VAL A 391 -5.16 -19.01 4.05
C VAL A 391 -6.13 -19.49 2.99
N PRO A 392 -6.76 -20.68 3.14
CA PRO A 392 -7.78 -21.15 2.22
C PRO A 392 -8.94 -20.14 2.11
N LEU A 393 -9.50 -19.98 0.92
CA LEU A 393 -10.47 -18.91 0.62
C LEU A 393 -11.65 -18.86 1.60
N ASN A 394 -12.13 -20.02 2.04
CA ASN A 394 -13.25 -20.13 2.99
C ASN A 394 -12.92 -19.66 4.42
N MET A 395 -11.64 -19.50 4.77
CA MET A 395 -11.21 -19.03 6.10
C MET A 395 -10.74 -17.57 6.10
N VAL A 396 -10.69 -16.92 4.95
CA VAL A 396 -10.13 -15.57 4.80
C VAL A 396 -10.92 -14.54 5.62
N GLN A 397 -12.26 -14.57 5.57
CA GLN A 397 -13.07 -13.61 6.31
C GLN A 397 -12.99 -13.78 7.82
N GLU A 398 -12.84 -15.02 8.31
CA GLU A 398 -12.63 -15.30 9.73
C GLU A 398 -11.40 -14.56 10.27
N ASN A 399 -10.30 -14.52 9.51
CA ASN A 399 -9.10 -13.78 9.91
C ASN A 399 -9.37 -12.28 10.06
N ASN A 400 -10.12 -11.70 9.13
CA ASN A 400 -10.47 -10.28 9.19
C ASN A 400 -11.41 -9.97 10.37
N GLU A 401 -12.39 -10.84 10.66
CA GLU A 401 -13.32 -10.68 11.79
C GLU A 401 -12.60 -10.82 13.13
N LEU A 402 -11.67 -11.78 13.24
CA LEU A 402 -10.89 -12.01 14.47
C LEU A 402 -9.91 -10.86 14.72
N GLU A 403 -9.28 -10.33 13.66
CA GLU A 403 -8.42 -9.15 13.77
C GLU A 403 -9.22 -7.94 14.30
N GLN A 404 -10.34 -7.61 13.67
CA GLN A 404 -11.19 -6.50 14.10
C GLN A 404 -11.59 -6.63 15.58
N LYS A 405 -11.90 -7.84 15.99
CA LYS A 405 -12.31 -8.12 17.36
C LYS A 405 -11.14 -8.03 18.36
N TRP A 406 -9.99 -8.59 18.05
CA TRP A 406 -8.87 -8.69 18.99
C TRP A 406 -7.92 -7.51 18.91
N ALA A 407 -7.80 -6.87 17.74
CA ALA A 407 -6.99 -5.67 17.54
C ALA A 407 -7.80 -4.36 17.55
N HIS A 408 -9.08 -4.40 17.98
CA HIS A 408 -9.90 -3.21 18.25
C HIS A 408 -10.13 -2.32 17.02
N ASP A 409 -10.36 -2.91 15.85
CA ASP A 409 -10.51 -2.23 14.56
C ASP A 409 -9.26 -1.44 14.10
N ALA A 410 -8.07 -1.73 14.62
CA ALA A 410 -6.83 -1.18 14.08
C ALA A 410 -6.72 -1.51 12.56
N PRO A 411 -6.04 -0.70 11.75
CA PRO A 411 -5.90 -1.01 10.33
C PRO A 411 -5.21 -2.36 10.11
N PHE A 412 -5.83 -3.24 9.34
CA PHE A 412 -5.30 -4.54 9.01
C PHE A 412 -4.48 -4.47 7.71
N TYR A 413 -3.27 -5.00 7.73
CA TYR A 413 -2.33 -5.07 6.63
C TYR A 413 -1.96 -6.52 6.34
N THR A 414 -2.32 -7.06 5.16
CA THR A 414 -2.20 -8.49 4.87
C THR A 414 -1.27 -8.80 3.71
N LEU A 415 -0.57 -9.93 3.79
CA LEU A 415 0.19 -10.50 2.69
C LEU A 415 -0.73 -11.43 1.87
N GLY A 416 -1.42 -10.90 0.92
CA GLY A 416 -2.45 -11.60 0.18
C GLY A 416 -3.80 -11.55 0.88
N PRO A 417 -4.39 -12.68 1.33
CA PRO A 417 -3.80 -14.03 1.46
C PRO A 417 -3.64 -14.84 0.17
N LEU A 418 -2.62 -15.69 0.12
CA LEU A 418 -2.47 -16.72 -0.90
C LEU A 418 -3.46 -17.86 -0.59
N VAL A 419 -4.42 -18.07 -1.48
CA VAL A 419 -5.55 -19.00 -1.22
C VAL A 419 -5.30 -20.44 -1.64
N THR A 420 -4.15 -20.70 -2.27
CA THR A 420 -3.66 -22.02 -2.67
C THR A 420 -2.14 -21.98 -2.84
N ASP A 421 -1.48 -23.11 -2.64
CA ASP A 421 -0.01 -23.23 -2.65
C ASP A 421 0.55 -23.83 -3.95
N ILE A 422 -0.30 -24.11 -4.96
CA ILE A 422 0.10 -24.88 -6.16
C ILE A 422 0.61 -24.02 -7.32
N ALA A 423 0.81 -22.73 -7.14
CA ALA A 423 1.00 -21.80 -8.24
C ALA A 423 2.33 -21.01 -8.23
N PRO A 424 3.51 -21.63 -8.07
CA PRO A 424 4.77 -20.92 -8.21
C PRO A 424 4.86 -20.23 -9.58
N GLY A 425 5.24 -18.93 -9.59
CA GLY A 425 5.22 -18.07 -10.78
C GLY A 425 3.88 -17.38 -11.03
N TYR A 426 2.82 -17.79 -10.34
CA TYR A 426 1.47 -17.20 -10.40
C TYR A 426 0.94 -16.78 -9.03
N ASP A 427 1.80 -16.71 -8.02
CA ASP A 427 1.42 -16.37 -6.65
C ASP A 427 0.80 -14.97 -6.54
N HIS A 428 1.14 -14.04 -7.42
CA HIS A 428 0.48 -12.75 -7.54
C HIS A 428 -1.02 -12.88 -7.88
N ILE A 429 -1.44 -13.91 -8.63
CA ILE A 429 -2.84 -14.17 -8.95
C ILE A 429 -3.55 -14.82 -7.76
N THR A 430 -2.97 -15.88 -7.19
CA THR A 430 -3.58 -16.60 -6.07
C THR A 430 -3.76 -15.71 -4.84
N SER A 431 -2.79 -14.84 -4.60
CA SER A 431 -2.85 -13.87 -3.51
C SER A 431 -3.81 -12.72 -3.79
N ALA A 432 -3.94 -12.25 -5.03
CA ALA A 432 -4.90 -11.21 -5.39
C ALA A 432 -6.36 -11.66 -5.18
N ILE A 433 -6.66 -12.95 -5.40
CA ILE A 433 -7.98 -13.52 -5.09
C ILE A 433 -8.29 -13.37 -3.59
N GLY A 434 -7.36 -13.76 -2.73
CA GLY A 434 -7.51 -13.62 -1.29
C GLY A 434 -7.51 -12.15 -0.84
N ALA A 435 -6.67 -11.33 -1.44
CA ALA A 435 -6.56 -9.90 -1.17
C ALA A 435 -7.88 -9.16 -1.43
N ALA A 436 -8.50 -9.37 -2.60
CA ALA A 436 -9.81 -8.80 -2.90
C ALA A 436 -10.87 -9.27 -1.91
N HIS A 437 -10.84 -10.57 -1.55
CA HIS A 437 -11.81 -11.14 -0.63
C HIS A 437 -11.65 -10.60 0.79
N ILE A 438 -10.43 -10.52 1.33
CA ILE A 438 -10.21 -10.01 2.69
C ILE A 438 -10.44 -8.50 2.78
N ALA A 439 -10.05 -7.74 1.76
CA ALA A 439 -10.23 -6.29 1.73
C ALA A 439 -11.70 -5.88 1.63
N MET A 440 -12.53 -6.66 0.96
CA MET A 440 -13.99 -6.49 0.98
C MET A 440 -14.55 -6.52 2.42
N GLY A 441 -13.97 -7.32 3.30
CA GLY A 441 -14.32 -7.39 4.73
C GLY A 441 -13.79 -6.24 5.58
N GLY A 442 -12.85 -5.42 5.05
CA GLY A 442 -12.34 -4.23 5.75
C GLY A 442 -10.84 -4.16 5.95
N THR A 443 -10.04 -5.12 5.47
CA THR A 443 -8.58 -4.97 5.43
C THR A 443 -8.22 -3.65 4.73
N ALA A 444 -7.32 -2.89 5.36
CA ALA A 444 -7.04 -1.51 4.98
C ALA A 444 -5.86 -1.36 4.01
N MET A 445 -4.90 -2.28 4.07
CA MET A 445 -3.72 -2.30 3.21
C MET A 445 -3.37 -3.73 2.80
N LEU A 446 -2.89 -3.87 1.57
CA LEU A 446 -2.50 -5.13 0.97
C LEU A 446 -1.01 -5.07 0.62
N CYS A 447 -0.24 -6.06 1.09
CA CYS A 447 1.11 -6.28 0.63
C CYS A 447 1.06 -6.96 -0.72
N TYR A 448 1.65 -6.35 -1.73
CA TYR A 448 1.67 -6.97 -3.05
C TYR A 448 2.52 -8.25 -3.06
N VAL A 449 2.20 -9.13 -3.98
CA VAL A 449 2.96 -10.30 -4.34
C VAL A 449 3.32 -10.20 -5.83
N THR A 450 4.54 -10.55 -6.17
CA THR A 450 5.02 -10.55 -7.56
C THR A 450 5.02 -11.97 -8.15
N PRO A 451 5.14 -12.13 -9.48
CA PRO A 451 5.31 -13.46 -10.08
C PRO A 451 6.51 -14.25 -9.54
N LYS A 452 7.48 -13.57 -8.93
CA LYS A 452 8.69 -14.18 -8.37
C LYS A 452 8.61 -14.53 -6.89
N GLU A 453 7.45 -14.41 -6.26
CA GLU A 453 7.28 -14.85 -4.88
C GLU A 453 7.74 -16.30 -4.73
N HIS A 454 8.45 -16.60 -3.66
CA HIS A 454 9.10 -17.88 -3.37
C HIS A 454 10.17 -18.35 -4.39
N LEU A 455 10.44 -17.59 -5.47
CA LEU A 455 11.35 -18.00 -6.55
C LEU A 455 12.59 -17.10 -6.70
N GLY A 456 12.48 -15.81 -6.43
CA GLY A 456 13.60 -14.90 -6.61
C GLY A 456 13.29 -13.43 -6.33
N LEU A 457 14.31 -12.58 -6.46
CA LEU A 457 14.15 -11.14 -6.29
C LEU A 457 13.44 -10.54 -7.53
N PRO A 458 12.37 -9.74 -7.34
CA PRO A 458 11.65 -9.14 -8.44
C PRO A 458 12.50 -8.06 -9.16
N ASN A 459 12.39 -8.02 -10.47
CA ASN A 459 12.86 -6.92 -11.29
C ASN A 459 11.73 -5.86 -11.44
N ARG A 460 12.00 -4.80 -12.21
CA ARG A 460 11.06 -3.69 -12.42
C ARG A 460 9.72 -4.14 -13.03
N ASP A 461 9.75 -5.08 -13.99
CA ASP A 461 8.54 -5.56 -14.67
C ASP A 461 7.70 -6.46 -13.75
N ASP A 462 8.35 -7.26 -12.91
CA ASP A 462 7.69 -8.03 -11.85
C ASP A 462 7.01 -7.09 -10.84
N VAL A 463 7.67 -5.96 -10.48
CA VAL A 463 7.08 -4.92 -9.62
C VAL A 463 5.84 -4.33 -10.27
N LYS A 464 5.88 -3.95 -11.56
CA LYS A 464 4.70 -3.47 -12.30
C LYS A 464 3.57 -4.50 -12.24
N THR A 465 3.86 -5.75 -12.56
CA THR A 465 2.86 -6.82 -12.57
C THR A 465 2.21 -6.98 -11.19
N GLY A 466 3.00 -6.99 -10.12
CA GLY A 466 2.49 -7.08 -8.76
C GLY A 466 1.61 -5.88 -8.38
N VAL A 467 2.07 -4.66 -8.66
CA VAL A 467 1.32 -3.42 -8.34
C VAL A 467 -0.02 -3.40 -9.08
N ILE A 468 -0.03 -3.64 -10.40
CA ILE A 468 -1.27 -3.64 -11.20
C ILE A 468 -2.23 -4.71 -10.70
N THR A 469 -1.75 -5.93 -10.43
CA THR A 469 -2.57 -7.03 -9.92
C THR A 469 -3.24 -6.65 -8.59
N TYR A 470 -2.50 -6.03 -7.69
CA TYR A 470 -3.04 -5.63 -6.38
C TYR A 470 -3.91 -4.37 -6.42
N LYS A 471 -3.66 -3.44 -7.35
CA LYS A 471 -4.60 -2.32 -7.60
C LYS A 471 -5.94 -2.84 -8.10
N LEU A 472 -5.97 -3.89 -8.93
CA LEU A 472 -7.21 -4.54 -9.35
C LEU A 472 -7.93 -5.19 -8.16
N ALA A 473 -7.21 -5.90 -7.29
CA ALA A 473 -7.78 -6.51 -6.09
C ALA A 473 -8.35 -5.46 -5.12
N ALA A 474 -7.59 -4.38 -4.86
CA ALA A 474 -8.00 -3.27 -4.01
C ALA A 474 -9.24 -2.56 -4.57
N HIS A 475 -9.24 -2.24 -5.87
CA HIS A 475 -10.37 -1.58 -6.52
C HIS A 475 -11.64 -2.45 -6.48
N ALA A 476 -11.53 -3.76 -6.76
CA ALA A 476 -12.66 -4.67 -6.67
C ALA A 476 -13.26 -4.71 -5.25
N ALA A 477 -12.40 -4.66 -4.23
CA ALA A 477 -12.85 -4.58 -2.83
C ALA A 477 -13.51 -3.24 -2.50
N ASP A 478 -12.97 -2.12 -3.00
CA ASP A 478 -13.52 -0.78 -2.77
C ASP A 478 -14.89 -0.60 -3.43
N VAL A 479 -15.08 -1.16 -4.64
CA VAL A 479 -16.40 -1.25 -5.28
C VAL A 479 -17.38 -2.08 -4.44
N ALA A 480 -16.93 -3.23 -3.91
CA ALA A 480 -17.77 -4.10 -3.09
C ALA A 480 -18.13 -3.46 -1.73
N LYS A 481 -17.22 -2.70 -1.13
CA LYS A 481 -17.48 -1.91 0.09
C LYS A 481 -18.42 -0.71 -0.13
N GLY A 482 -18.70 -0.35 -1.39
CA GLY A 482 -19.47 0.83 -1.73
C GLY A 482 -18.72 2.14 -1.43
N HIS A 483 -17.38 2.16 -1.56
CA HIS A 483 -16.61 3.38 -1.35
C HIS A 483 -17.05 4.48 -2.34
N PRO A 484 -17.27 5.72 -1.87
CA PRO A 484 -17.67 6.82 -2.75
C PRO A 484 -16.73 7.00 -3.94
N GLY A 485 -17.27 7.10 -5.15
CA GLY A 485 -16.48 7.30 -6.38
C GLY A 485 -15.83 6.04 -6.97
N ALA A 486 -15.66 4.93 -6.22
CA ALA A 486 -15.03 3.72 -6.75
C ALA A 486 -15.74 3.21 -8.00
N ARG A 487 -17.06 3.09 -7.97
CA ARG A 487 -17.88 2.58 -9.05
C ARG A 487 -17.93 3.49 -10.29
N ALA A 488 -17.80 4.79 -10.12
CA ALA A 488 -17.88 5.74 -11.23
C ALA A 488 -16.82 5.46 -12.32
N TRP A 489 -15.65 5.00 -11.93
CA TRP A 489 -14.58 4.62 -12.87
C TRP A 489 -14.98 3.39 -13.71
N ASP A 490 -15.53 2.34 -13.08
CA ASP A 490 -16.05 1.17 -13.81
C ASP A 490 -17.19 1.51 -14.76
N ASP A 491 -18.10 2.38 -14.33
CA ASP A 491 -19.24 2.81 -15.16
C ASP A 491 -18.75 3.60 -16.38
N ALA A 492 -17.77 4.50 -16.22
CA ALA A 492 -17.14 5.22 -17.32
C ALA A 492 -16.43 4.25 -18.31
N MET A 493 -15.65 3.28 -17.80
CA MET A 493 -14.99 2.25 -18.59
C MET A 493 -16.02 1.39 -19.35
N SER A 494 -17.08 0.96 -18.69
CA SER A 494 -18.11 0.12 -19.28
C SER A 494 -18.87 0.86 -20.40
N LYS A 495 -19.16 2.15 -20.19
CA LYS A 495 -19.77 3.01 -21.21
C LYS A 495 -18.83 3.20 -22.41
N ALA A 496 -17.54 3.51 -22.17
CA ALA A 496 -16.54 3.65 -23.22
C ALA A 496 -16.40 2.36 -24.05
N ARG A 497 -16.42 1.19 -23.38
CA ARG A 497 -16.37 -0.13 -24.02
C ARG A 497 -17.60 -0.42 -24.85
N PHE A 498 -18.79 -0.14 -24.36
CA PHE A 498 -20.03 -0.33 -25.09
C PHE A 498 -20.12 0.55 -26.36
N GLU A 499 -19.61 1.78 -26.28
CA GLU A 499 -19.60 2.77 -27.36
C GLU A 499 -18.41 2.64 -28.32
N PHE A 500 -17.52 1.68 -28.12
CA PHE A 500 -16.27 1.50 -28.88
C PHE A 500 -15.35 2.73 -28.88
N ARG A 501 -15.35 3.51 -27.83
CA ARG A 501 -14.45 4.63 -27.60
C ARG A 501 -13.10 4.09 -27.11
N TRP A 502 -12.30 3.52 -28.03
CA TRP A 502 -11.06 2.80 -27.72
C TRP A 502 -10.06 3.66 -26.97
N HIS A 503 -9.87 4.92 -27.40
CA HIS A 503 -8.94 5.83 -26.74
C HIS A 503 -9.35 6.13 -25.28
N ASP A 504 -10.66 6.17 -25.00
CA ASP A 504 -11.15 6.31 -23.63
C ASP A 504 -10.91 5.04 -22.81
N GLN A 505 -11.14 3.86 -23.41
CA GLN A 505 -10.87 2.59 -22.73
C GLN A 505 -9.39 2.47 -22.34
N PHE A 506 -8.48 2.88 -23.22
CA PHE A 506 -7.04 2.86 -22.92
C PHE A 506 -6.70 3.89 -21.84
N ALA A 507 -7.23 5.11 -21.95
CA ALA A 507 -7.02 6.17 -20.94
C ALA A 507 -7.53 5.80 -19.54
N LEU A 508 -8.66 5.10 -19.48
CA LEU A 508 -9.28 4.63 -18.24
C LEU A 508 -8.62 3.36 -17.68
N SER A 509 -7.76 2.67 -18.45
CA SER A 509 -7.10 1.45 -17.99
C SER A 509 -6.08 1.74 -16.88
N LEU A 510 -5.95 0.82 -15.92
CA LEU A 510 -4.84 0.82 -14.95
C LEU A 510 -3.48 0.63 -15.64
N ASP A 511 -3.45 -0.09 -16.76
CA ASP A 511 -2.27 -0.30 -17.61
C ASP A 511 -2.60 0.00 -19.07
N PRO A 512 -2.59 1.28 -19.48
CA PRO A 512 -2.85 1.70 -20.83
C PRO A 512 -1.92 1.05 -21.86
N ASP A 513 -0.64 0.92 -21.53
CA ASP A 513 0.38 0.39 -22.44
C ASP A 513 0.07 -1.06 -22.84
N THR A 514 -0.27 -1.90 -21.86
CA THR A 514 -0.65 -3.30 -22.11
C THR A 514 -1.98 -3.40 -22.87
N ALA A 515 -2.95 -2.54 -22.55
CA ALA A 515 -4.24 -2.52 -23.21
C ALA A 515 -4.11 -2.16 -24.70
N ILE A 516 -3.32 -1.13 -25.01
CA ILE A 516 -3.02 -0.70 -26.38
C ILE A 516 -2.27 -1.82 -27.14
N ALA A 517 -1.21 -2.37 -26.53
CA ALA A 517 -0.40 -3.41 -27.18
C ALA A 517 -1.24 -4.63 -27.59
N TYR A 518 -2.09 -5.13 -26.70
CA TYR A 518 -2.95 -6.29 -26.98
C TYR A 518 -4.04 -5.99 -28.03
N HIS A 519 -4.59 -4.77 -28.01
CA HIS A 519 -5.57 -4.37 -28.99
C HIS A 519 -4.93 -4.25 -30.39
N ASP A 520 -3.75 -3.63 -30.47
CA ASP A 520 -3.08 -3.33 -31.74
C ASP A 520 -2.38 -4.54 -32.34
N GLU A 521 -2.01 -5.55 -31.53
CA GLU A 521 -1.34 -6.77 -32.01
C GLU A 521 -2.08 -7.44 -33.18
N THR A 522 -3.41 -7.45 -33.13
CA THR A 522 -4.27 -8.13 -34.10
C THR A 522 -4.98 -7.19 -35.08
N LEU A 523 -4.83 -5.87 -34.90
CA LEU A 523 -5.42 -4.81 -35.74
C LEU A 523 -4.36 -3.81 -36.19
N PRO A 524 -3.41 -4.22 -37.05
CA PRO A 524 -2.24 -3.40 -37.36
C PRO A 524 -2.55 -2.20 -38.28
N ALA A 525 -3.71 -2.19 -38.96
CA ALA A 525 -4.11 -1.09 -39.84
C ALA A 525 -4.82 0.02 -39.04
N GLU A 526 -4.38 1.27 -39.19
CA GLU A 526 -4.94 2.42 -38.44
C GLU A 526 -6.49 2.53 -38.50
N PRO A 527 -7.16 2.33 -39.65
CA PRO A 527 -8.62 2.36 -39.70
C PRO A 527 -9.29 1.23 -38.88
N ALA A 528 -8.60 0.12 -38.65
CA ALA A 528 -9.13 -1.00 -37.87
C ALA A 528 -9.03 -0.76 -36.38
N LYS A 529 -8.10 0.08 -35.91
CA LYS A 529 -7.90 0.41 -34.50
C LYS A 529 -9.05 1.20 -33.88
N THR A 530 -9.85 1.89 -34.70
CA THR A 530 -11.03 2.64 -34.24
C THR A 530 -12.35 1.97 -34.65
N ALA A 531 -12.30 0.73 -35.13
CA ALA A 531 -13.48 0.00 -35.58
C ALA A 531 -14.46 -0.31 -34.42
N HIS A 532 -15.73 -0.41 -34.76
CA HIS A 532 -16.80 -0.78 -33.81
C HIS A 532 -16.87 -2.30 -33.58
N PHE A 533 -15.71 -2.94 -33.45
CA PHE A 533 -15.52 -4.35 -33.08
C PHE A 533 -14.05 -4.57 -32.73
N CYS A 534 -13.73 -5.64 -32.03
CA CYS A 534 -12.36 -6.12 -31.85
C CYS A 534 -12.11 -7.41 -32.64
N SER A 535 -10.85 -7.82 -32.71
CA SER A 535 -10.43 -9.03 -33.42
C SER A 535 -11.07 -10.32 -32.89
N MET A 536 -11.48 -10.37 -31.61
CA MET A 536 -12.08 -11.55 -30.99
C MET A 536 -13.39 -11.98 -31.69
N CYS A 537 -14.31 -11.03 -31.88
CA CYS A 537 -15.62 -11.32 -32.45
C CYS A 537 -15.72 -10.97 -33.95
N GLY A 538 -14.90 -10.02 -34.40
CA GLY A 538 -15.03 -9.45 -35.75
C GLY A 538 -16.36 -8.69 -35.94
N PRO A 539 -16.58 -8.16 -37.16
CA PRO A 539 -17.68 -7.22 -37.40
C PRO A 539 -19.08 -7.84 -37.38
N LYS A 540 -19.20 -9.17 -37.53
CA LYS A 540 -20.52 -9.84 -37.66
C LYS A 540 -21.02 -10.47 -36.36
N PHE A 541 -20.14 -10.71 -35.37
CA PHE A 541 -20.47 -11.44 -34.15
C PHE A 541 -20.29 -10.62 -32.89
N CYS A 542 -19.99 -9.33 -33.00
CA CYS A 542 -19.82 -8.46 -31.85
C CYS A 542 -21.15 -8.23 -31.15
N SER A 543 -21.31 -8.81 -29.95
CA SER A 543 -22.54 -8.69 -29.15
C SER A 543 -22.88 -7.25 -28.79
N MET A 544 -21.87 -6.39 -28.55
CA MET A 544 -22.10 -4.97 -28.26
C MET A 544 -22.67 -4.24 -29.46
N ARG A 545 -22.15 -4.51 -30.67
CA ARG A 545 -22.71 -3.93 -31.91
C ARG A 545 -24.15 -4.38 -32.13
N ILE A 546 -24.41 -5.69 -31.99
CA ILE A 546 -25.77 -6.24 -32.12
C ILE A 546 -26.70 -5.62 -31.05
N SER A 547 -26.22 -5.42 -29.83
CA SER A 547 -26.99 -4.79 -28.75
C SER A 547 -27.28 -3.32 -29.02
N GLN A 548 -26.37 -2.59 -29.67
CA GLN A 548 -26.64 -1.23 -30.15
C GLN A 548 -27.76 -1.23 -31.18
N ASP A 549 -27.67 -2.10 -32.20
CA ASP A 549 -28.70 -2.22 -33.24
C ASP A 549 -30.08 -2.58 -32.65
N ILE A 550 -30.11 -3.45 -31.63
CA ILE A 550 -31.35 -3.77 -30.86
C ILE A 550 -31.87 -2.52 -30.14
N ARG A 551 -31.00 -1.79 -29.45
CA ARG A 551 -31.36 -0.58 -28.73
C ARG A 551 -31.97 0.47 -29.67
N ASP A 552 -31.33 0.68 -30.80
CA ASP A 552 -31.80 1.64 -31.83
C ASP A 552 -33.16 1.23 -32.41
N MET A 553 -33.36 -0.07 -32.68
CA MET A 553 -34.66 -0.59 -33.19
C MET A 553 -35.82 -0.46 -32.22
N PHE A 554 -35.52 -0.42 -30.92
CA PHE A 554 -36.57 -0.39 -29.86
C PHE A 554 -36.61 0.92 -29.09
N ALA A 555 -35.77 1.90 -29.41
CA ALA A 555 -35.68 3.18 -28.69
C ALA A 555 -37.05 3.86 -28.58
N ASP A 556 -37.83 3.89 -29.68
CA ASP A 556 -39.15 4.48 -29.70
C ASP A 556 -40.25 3.61 -29.03
N LYS A 557 -40.01 2.31 -28.88
CA LYS A 557 -40.98 1.36 -28.32
C LYS A 557 -40.86 1.19 -26.80
N ILE A 558 -39.67 1.43 -26.23
CA ILE A 558 -39.45 1.35 -24.79
C ILE A 558 -40.24 2.43 -24.05
N ALA A 559 -40.39 3.61 -24.65
CA ALA A 559 -41.19 4.69 -24.11
C ALA A 559 -42.67 4.30 -23.98
N ASP A 560 -43.19 3.49 -24.93
CA ASP A 560 -44.59 3.03 -24.93
C ASP A 560 -44.85 1.86 -23.97
N LEU A 561 -43.85 1.09 -23.59
CA LEU A 561 -43.99 -0.08 -22.70
C LEU A 561 -43.96 0.28 -21.21
N GLY A 562 -43.74 1.55 -20.83
CA GLY A 562 -43.68 1.99 -19.43
C GLY A 562 -42.61 1.28 -18.60
N ILE A 563 -41.61 0.70 -19.26
CA ILE A 563 -40.44 0.11 -18.57
C ILE A 563 -39.57 1.28 -18.08
N PRO A 564 -39.29 1.40 -16.77
CA PRO A 564 -38.42 2.47 -16.27
C PRO A 564 -37.09 2.44 -17.00
N GLN A 565 -36.64 3.58 -17.47
CA GLN A 565 -35.27 3.70 -18.02
C GLN A 565 -34.30 3.42 -16.88
N VAL A 566 -33.50 2.37 -17.03
CA VAL A 566 -32.44 1.99 -16.09
C VAL A 566 -31.31 3.01 -16.19
N GLY A 567 -31.51 4.18 -15.62
CA GLY A 567 -30.51 5.25 -15.64
C GLY A 567 -30.83 6.38 -14.67
N GLY A 568 -32.11 6.78 -14.58
CA GLY A 568 -32.53 7.84 -13.65
C GLY A 568 -32.80 7.38 -12.21
N ASP A 569 -33.15 6.10 -12.03
CA ASP A 569 -33.48 5.55 -10.71
C ASP A 569 -32.26 4.98 -9.95
N ALA A 570 -31.15 4.74 -10.62
CA ALA A 570 -29.95 4.19 -9.97
C ALA A 570 -29.29 5.23 -9.04
N GLU A 571 -29.22 6.50 -9.43
CA GLU A 571 -28.72 7.56 -8.55
C GLU A 571 -29.67 7.84 -7.39
N ALA A 572 -30.96 7.90 -7.63
CA ALA A 572 -31.96 8.05 -6.58
C ALA A 572 -32.01 6.83 -5.65
N GLY A 573 -31.85 5.62 -6.19
CA GLY A 573 -31.76 4.37 -5.43
C GLY A 573 -30.47 4.29 -4.60
N MET A 574 -29.35 4.77 -5.12
CA MET A 574 -28.09 4.84 -4.39
C MET A 574 -28.11 5.93 -3.31
N ALA A 575 -28.68 7.10 -3.59
CA ALA A 575 -28.87 8.14 -2.59
C ALA A 575 -29.77 7.66 -1.43
N ALA A 576 -30.89 7.01 -1.75
CA ALA A 576 -31.79 6.42 -0.75
C ALA A 576 -31.11 5.30 0.07
N LYS A 577 -30.29 4.45 -0.56
CA LYS A 577 -29.51 3.42 0.13
C LYS A 577 -28.37 4.00 0.94
N SER A 578 -27.75 5.09 0.50
CA SER A 578 -26.76 5.83 1.27
C SER A 578 -27.38 6.48 2.51
N GLU A 579 -28.56 7.07 2.40
CA GLU A 579 -29.30 7.62 3.54
C GLU A 579 -29.74 6.51 4.51
N GLU A 580 -30.22 5.38 4.00
CA GLU A 580 -30.58 4.22 4.81
C GLU A 580 -29.35 3.64 5.54
N PHE A 581 -28.21 3.57 4.88
CA PHE A 581 -26.94 3.12 5.46
C PHE A 581 -26.45 4.05 6.57
N VAL A 582 -26.51 5.37 6.35
CA VAL A 582 -26.18 6.37 7.37
C VAL A 582 -27.16 6.32 8.55
N ALA A 583 -28.47 6.16 8.27
CA ALA A 583 -29.50 6.06 9.30
C ALA A 583 -29.39 4.79 10.15
N GLN A 584 -28.83 3.72 9.60
CA GLN A 584 -28.55 2.45 10.30
C GLN A 584 -27.19 2.47 11.03
N GLY A 585 -26.55 3.62 11.20
CA GLY A 585 -25.29 3.79 11.93
C GLY A 585 -24.07 3.33 11.16
N SER A 586 -24.12 3.30 9.83
CA SER A 586 -23.02 2.89 8.92
C SER A 586 -22.52 1.47 9.18
N GLN A 587 -23.39 0.55 9.59
CA GLN A 587 -23.06 -0.86 9.77
C GLN A 587 -23.35 -1.64 8.49
N LEU A 588 -22.36 -2.37 7.97
CA LEU A 588 -22.45 -3.20 6.76
C LEU A 588 -23.29 -4.48 6.95
N TYR A 589 -23.53 -4.88 8.19
CA TYR A 589 -24.32 -6.07 8.55
C TYR A 589 -25.35 -5.70 9.61
N SER A 590 -26.64 -5.78 9.25
CA SER A 590 -27.70 -5.89 10.23
C SER A 590 -27.68 -7.31 10.83
N GLU A 591 -27.89 -7.44 12.13
CA GLU A 591 -28.11 -8.76 12.76
C GLU A 591 -29.18 -9.53 11.97
N VAL A 592 -28.84 -10.75 11.57
CA VAL A 592 -29.80 -11.68 10.99
C VAL A 592 -30.88 -11.92 12.07
N ARG A 593 -32.05 -11.34 11.91
CA ARG A 593 -33.20 -11.71 12.74
C ARG A 593 -33.52 -13.15 12.38
N ASP A 594 -33.32 -14.06 13.33
CA ASP A 594 -33.82 -15.43 13.28
C ASP A 594 -35.34 -15.40 13.07
N ASN A 595 -35.79 -15.55 11.85
CA ASN A 595 -37.14 -15.94 11.54
C ASN A 595 -37.27 -17.49 11.62
N ALA A 596 -37.07 -18.02 12.82
CA ALA A 596 -37.49 -19.36 13.15
C ALA A 596 -38.93 -19.31 13.67
N ALA A 597 -39.92 -19.25 12.77
CA ALA A 597 -41.27 -19.69 13.05
C ALA A 597 -42.03 -19.93 11.73
N HIS A 598 -42.51 -21.17 11.59
CA HIS A 598 -43.48 -21.73 10.63
C HIS A 598 -42.92 -22.27 9.29
N VAL A 599 -42.61 -23.51 9.15
CA VAL A 599 -43.39 -24.75 8.93
C VAL A 599 -42.41 -25.94 9.01
#